data_c2c690086a7ebe58c55ea34200e59c20
#
_entry.id   c2c690086a7ebe58c55ea34200e59c20
#
_cell.length_a   1.000
_cell.length_b   1.000
_cell.length_c   1.000
_cell.angle_alpha   90.00
_cell.angle_beta   90.00
_cell.angle_gamma   90.00
#
_symmetry.space_group_name_H-M   'P 1'
#
loop_
_entity.id
_entity.type
_entity.pdbx_description
1 polymer ?
#
loop_
_entity_poly.entity_id
_entity_poly.type
_entity_poly.pdbx_seq_one_letter_code
_entity_poly.pdbx_strand_id
1 'polypeptide(L)' 'MAGIIKRMIEVIVAERSKGNEMLAKAVKTKLVLKGINPAHYSDQSDDDPAIIKKLENMLQDLKH' A
#
# COMPACT_ATOMS: atom_id res chain seq x y z
N MET A 1 -1.52 -12.69 11.45
CA MET A 1 -0.11 -12.70 11.12
C MET A 1 0.36 -11.30 10.77
N ALA A 2 1.57 -10.95 11.17
CA ALA A 2 2.14 -9.65 10.81
C ALA A 2 2.47 -9.61 9.32
N GLY A 3 2.63 -8.40 8.78
CA GLY A 3 3.03 -8.23 7.39
C GLY A 3 1.90 -8.03 6.40
N ILE A 4 0.65 -8.03 6.84
CA ILE A 4 -0.49 -7.82 5.96
C ILE A 4 -0.42 -6.44 5.30
N ILE A 5 -0.07 -5.40 6.08
CA ILE A 5 0.02 -4.04 5.56
C ILE A 5 1.07 -3.94 4.46
N LYS A 6 2.24 -4.50 4.69
CA LYS A 6 3.29 -4.50 3.67
C LYS A 6 2.83 -5.19 2.40
N ARG A 7 2.17 -6.35 2.54
CA ARG A 7 1.68 -7.10 1.38
C ARG A 7 0.62 -6.32 0.61
N MET A 8 -0.30 -5.66 1.32
CA MET A 8 -1.32 -4.84 0.67
C MET A 8 -0.69 -3.67 -0.08
N ILE A 9 0.32 -3.04 0.51
CA ILE A 9 1.05 -1.95 -0.15
C ILE A 9 1.69 -2.47 -1.44
N GLU A 10 2.34 -3.63 -1.39
CA GLU A 10 2.98 -4.22 -2.56
C GLU A 10 1.96 -4.51 -3.67
N VAL A 11 0.79 -5.03 -3.33
CA VAL A 11 -0.27 -5.30 -4.30
C VAL A 11 -0.75 -4.00 -4.94
N ILE A 12 -1.00 -2.96 -4.14
CA ILE A 12 -1.46 -1.68 -4.66
C ILE A 12 -0.41 -1.08 -5.61
N VAL A 13 0.85 -1.09 -5.20
CA VAL A 13 1.93 -0.54 -6.03
C VAL A 13 2.04 -1.33 -7.33
N ALA A 14 2.00 -2.65 -7.26
CA ALA A 14 2.11 -3.49 -8.46
C ALA A 14 0.95 -3.24 -9.43
N GLU A 15 -0.28 -3.17 -8.91
CA GLU A 15 -1.45 -2.98 -9.76
C GLU A 15 -1.47 -1.60 -10.42
N ARG A 16 -1.10 -0.57 -9.70
CA ARG A 16 -1.15 0.79 -10.23
C ARG A 16 0.06 1.15 -11.09
N SER A 17 1.20 0.53 -10.83
CA SER A 17 2.42 0.84 -11.58
C SER A 17 2.56 0.02 -12.86
N LYS A 18 1.95 -1.16 -12.90
CA LYS A 18 2.00 -2.07 -14.05
C LYS A 18 3.43 -2.29 -14.56
N GLY A 19 4.37 -2.41 -13.62
CA GLY A 19 5.76 -2.64 -13.96
C GLY A 19 6.57 -1.39 -14.28
N ASN A 20 5.99 -0.20 -14.16
CA ASN A 20 6.68 1.05 -14.42
C ASN A 20 7.22 1.64 -13.12
N GLU A 21 8.55 1.77 -12.99
CA GLU A 21 9.18 2.26 -11.77
C GLU A 21 8.78 3.69 -11.42
N MET A 22 8.58 4.55 -12.41
CA MET A 22 8.16 5.93 -12.15
C MET A 22 6.76 5.97 -11.55
N LEU A 23 5.86 5.14 -12.08
CA LEU A 23 4.50 5.04 -11.52
C LEU A 23 4.54 4.42 -10.13
N ALA A 24 5.43 3.45 -9.89
CA ALA A 24 5.57 2.84 -8.57
C ALA A 24 5.98 3.89 -7.54
N LYS A 25 6.93 4.77 -7.87
CA LYS A 25 7.34 5.84 -6.98
C LYS A 25 6.19 6.81 -6.71
N ALA A 26 5.42 7.15 -7.74
CA ALA A 26 4.28 8.05 -7.59
C ALA A 26 3.23 7.46 -6.65
N VAL A 27 2.95 6.16 -6.78
CA VAL A 27 2.00 5.47 -5.90
C VAL A 27 2.50 5.48 -4.46
N LYS A 28 3.78 5.19 -4.24
CA LYS A 28 4.36 5.22 -2.89
C LYS A 28 4.25 6.61 -2.26
N THR A 29 4.49 7.66 -3.07
CA THR A 29 4.35 9.03 -2.59
C THR A 29 2.91 9.33 -2.19
N LYS A 30 1.93 8.87 -2.95
CA LYS A 30 0.52 9.03 -2.61
C LYS A 30 0.18 8.34 -1.29
N LEU A 31 0.75 7.16 -1.05
CA LEU A 31 0.55 6.45 0.20
C LEU A 31 1.09 7.26 1.38
N VAL A 32 2.26 7.84 1.23
CA VAL A 32 2.85 8.69 2.28
C VAL A 32 1.95 9.88 2.56
N LEU A 33 1.41 10.51 1.53
CA LEU A 33 0.49 11.65 1.69
C LEU A 33 -0.79 11.26 2.43
N LYS A 34 -1.19 10.01 2.34
CA LYS A 34 -2.35 9.49 3.06
C LYS A 34 -2.02 9.00 4.47
N GLY A 35 -0.78 9.18 4.90
CA GLY A 35 -0.33 8.76 6.22
C GLY A 35 0.17 7.34 6.28
N ILE A 36 0.38 6.69 5.14
CA ILE A 36 0.86 5.32 5.07
C ILE A 36 2.24 5.30 4.44
N ASN A 37 3.28 5.32 5.27
CA ASN A 37 4.66 5.31 4.78
C ASN A 37 5.12 3.85 4.58
N PRO A 38 5.33 3.41 3.32
CA PRO A 38 5.72 2.02 3.06
C PRO A 38 7.01 1.60 3.78
N ALA A 39 7.91 2.56 4.03
CA ALA A 39 9.16 2.26 4.70
C ALA A 39 8.99 1.90 6.18
N HIS A 40 7.85 2.25 6.79
CA HIS A 40 7.58 1.96 8.18
C HIS A 40 6.97 0.57 8.39
N TYR A 41 6.65 -0.15 7.34
CA TYR A 41 6.00 -1.45 7.44
C TYR A 41 6.90 -2.54 6.87
N SER A 42 6.98 -3.63 7.60
CA SER A 42 7.77 -4.79 7.23
C SER A 42 6.93 -6.05 7.42
N ASP A 43 7.52 -7.21 7.14
CA ASP A 43 6.85 -8.48 7.34
C ASP A 43 6.52 -8.72 8.82
N GLN A 44 7.14 -7.98 9.73
CA GLN A 44 6.95 -8.13 11.17
C GLN A 44 6.15 -6.98 11.79
N SER A 45 5.69 -6.04 10.97
CA SER A 45 4.89 -4.92 11.48
C SER A 45 3.52 -5.39 11.93
N ASP A 46 3.00 -4.74 12.98
CA ASP A 46 1.67 -5.06 13.48
C ASP A 46 0.60 -4.71 12.44
N ASP A 47 -0.46 -5.50 12.43
CA ASP A 47 -1.59 -5.29 11.54
C ASP A 47 -2.54 -4.26 12.15
N ASP A 48 -2.40 -2.99 11.75
CA ASP A 48 -3.25 -1.91 12.25
C ASP A 48 -4.56 -1.89 11.44
N PRO A 49 -5.71 -2.14 12.09
CA PRO A 49 -6.99 -2.19 11.36
C PRO A 49 -7.34 -0.90 10.64
N ALA A 50 -6.96 0.25 11.19
CA ALA A 50 -7.25 1.53 10.54
C ALA A 50 -6.48 1.67 9.23
N ILE A 51 -5.22 1.25 9.22
CA ILE A 51 -4.39 1.28 8.02
C ILE A 51 -4.87 0.26 7.01
N ILE A 52 -5.20 -0.94 7.47
CA ILE A 52 -5.73 -1.99 6.60
C ILE A 52 -6.99 -1.52 5.90
N LYS A 53 -7.88 -0.86 6.63
CA LYS A 53 -9.12 -0.35 6.04
C LYS A 53 -8.85 0.70 4.96
N LYS A 54 -7.89 1.60 5.19
CA LYS A 54 -7.50 2.58 4.18
C LYS A 54 -6.98 1.90 2.93
N LEU A 55 -6.15 0.88 3.10
CA LEU A 55 -5.61 0.13 1.97
C LEU A 55 -6.69 -0.65 1.23
N GLU A 56 -7.65 -1.23 1.95
CA GLU A 56 -8.77 -1.92 1.33
C GLU A 56 -9.58 -0.97 0.46
N ASN A 57 -9.82 0.25 0.94
CA ASN A 57 -10.54 1.26 0.16
C ASN A 57 -9.79 1.60 -1.12
N MET A 58 -8.47 1.70 -1.04
CA MET A 58 -7.64 1.95 -2.23
C MET A 58 -7.70 0.80 -3.21
N LEU A 59 -7.71 -0.45 -2.71
CA LEU A 59 -7.84 -1.62 -3.57
C LEU A 59 -9.20 -1.65 -4.27
N GLN A 60 -10.26 -1.25 -3.60
CA GLN A 60 -11.58 -1.17 -4.22
C GLN A 60 -11.61 -0.13 -5.34
N ASP A 61 -10.94 1.00 -5.13
CA ASP A 61 -10.86 2.03 -6.16
C ASP A 61 -10.19 1.53 -7.44
N LEU A 62 -9.29 0.55 -7.32
CA LEU A 62 -8.62 -0.03 -8.49
C LEU A 62 -9.58 -0.82 -9.38
N LYS A 63 -10.71 -1.25 -8.83
CA LYS A 63 -11.68 -2.05 -9.59
C LYS A 63 -12.68 -1.20 -10.38
N HIS A 64 -12.60 0.09 -10.23
CA HIS A 64 -13.48 1.03 -10.96
C HIS A 64 -12.75 1.71 -12.13
#